data_0ebeec6349088ca2803c9f7c7c8fa20e
#
_entry.id   0ebeec6349088ca2803c9f7c7c8fa20e
#
_cell.length_a   1.000
_cell.length_b   1.000
_cell.length_c   1.000
_cell.angle_alpha   90.00
_cell.angle_beta   90.00
_cell.angle_gamma   90.00
#
_symmetry.space_group_name_H-M   'P 1'
#
loop_
_entity.id
_entity.type
_entity.pdbx_description
1 polymer ?
#
loop_
_entity_poly.entity_id
_entity_poly.type
_entity_poly.pdbx_seq_one_letter_code
_entity_poly.pdbx_strand_id
1 'polypeptide(L)'
;PEKHKEIVEKYKAHIRFASILGCGVVGTETGAVNEEYKYEPANHSEEALQCFIDNLRPIVKYAEQFGVIVAIEPVWKHIVYNPARARRVLDEINSPNLQIILDPVNLLDYCNYKDQVAIVDEAIDLLGEDVAMVHLKDFIPEDGKLRSVGCGLGQMDYTSVLKFMKERKPFIHATLEDTTPENNVQVKNFIQGLYDNL
;
A
#
# COMPACT_ATOMS: atom_id res chain seq x y z
N PRO A 1 16.45 12.04 -14.90
CA PRO A 1 16.26 11.02 -15.96
C PRO A 1 17.16 9.79 -15.79
N GLU A 2 18.45 9.96 -15.42
CA GLU A 2 19.40 8.85 -15.25
C GLU A 2 19.07 8.01 -14.03
N LYS A 3 18.74 8.63 -12.90
CA LYS A 3 18.32 7.97 -11.67
C LYS A 3 17.02 7.15 -11.86
N HIS A 4 16.06 7.64 -12.66
CA HIS A 4 14.85 6.87 -12.98
C HIS A 4 15.18 5.58 -13.73
N LYS A 5 16.11 5.61 -14.69
CA LYS A 5 16.57 4.39 -15.38
C LYS A 5 17.22 3.40 -14.42
N GLU A 6 18.06 3.88 -13.52
CA GLU A 6 18.68 3.04 -12.49
C GLU A 6 17.63 2.36 -11.60
N ILE A 7 16.62 3.11 -11.16
CA ILE A 7 15.51 2.58 -10.35
C ILE A 7 14.75 1.50 -11.12
N VAL A 8 14.41 1.76 -12.38
CA VAL A 8 13.72 0.77 -13.22
C VAL A 8 14.53 -0.54 -13.33
N GLU A 9 15.85 -0.46 -13.53
CA GLU A 9 16.69 -1.65 -13.62
C GLU A 9 16.81 -2.38 -12.26
N LYS A 10 16.82 -1.67 -11.14
CA LYS A 10 16.76 -2.27 -9.80
C LYS A 10 15.45 -3.04 -9.59
N TYR A 11 14.30 -2.47 -9.96
CA TYR A 11 13.02 -3.19 -9.86
C TYR A 11 12.96 -4.42 -10.76
N LYS A 12 13.50 -4.37 -11.97
CA LYS A 12 13.63 -5.55 -12.83
C LYS A 12 14.48 -6.65 -12.18
N ALA A 13 15.56 -6.26 -11.50
CA ALA A 13 16.38 -7.23 -10.75
C ALA A 13 15.60 -7.86 -9.58
N HIS A 14 14.81 -7.07 -8.82
CA HIS A 14 13.95 -7.57 -7.76
C HIS A 14 12.87 -8.53 -8.30
N ILE A 15 12.24 -8.23 -9.42
CA ILE A 15 11.25 -9.08 -10.08
C ILE A 15 11.88 -10.43 -10.47
N ARG A 16 13.05 -10.42 -11.08
CA ARG A 16 13.78 -11.68 -11.40
C ARG A 16 14.11 -12.47 -10.15
N PHE A 17 14.59 -11.81 -9.10
CA PHE A 17 14.91 -12.45 -7.83
C PHE A 17 13.66 -13.06 -7.19
N ALA A 18 12.55 -12.33 -7.16
CA ALA A 18 11.26 -12.83 -6.67
C ALA A 18 10.81 -14.08 -7.44
N SER A 19 10.87 -14.04 -8.76
CA SER A 19 10.55 -15.20 -9.61
C SER A 19 11.40 -16.43 -9.30
N ILE A 20 12.71 -16.27 -9.08
CA ILE A 20 13.61 -17.38 -8.71
C ILE A 20 13.26 -17.96 -7.34
N LEU A 21 12.85 -17.12 -6.39
CA LEU A 21 12.45 -17.56 -5.06
C LEU A 21 11.03 -18.15 -4.99
N GLY A 22 10.25 -18.06 -6.07
CA GLY A 22 8.84 -18.43 -6.06
C GLY A 22 7.96 -17.40 -5.33
N CYS A 23 8.43 -16.17 -5.14
CA CYS A 23 7.66 -15.07 -4.57
C CYS A 23 6.80 -14.42 -5.65
N GLY A 24 5.49 -14.40 -5.46
CA GLY A 24 4.53 -13.93 -6.45
C GLY A 24 4.34 -12.41 -6.47
N VAL A 25 4.77 -11.67 -5.45
CA VAL A 25 4.49 -10.25 -5.30
C VAL A 25 5.77 -9.48 -4.94
N VAL A 26 6.00 -8.35 -5.61
CA VAL A 26 7.00 -7.34 -5.26
C VAL A 26 6.28 -6.04 -4.93
N GLY A 27 6.37 -5.61 -3.69
CA GLY A 27 5.72 -4.38 -3.21
C GLY A 27 6.60 -3.14 -3.34
N THR A 28 5.96 -1.98 -3.48
CA THR A 28 6.62 -0.68 -3.42
C THR A 28 5.65 0.43 -3.02
N GLU A 29 6.09 1.34 -2.19
CA GLU A 29 5.47 2.65 -2.04
C GLU A 29 5.68 3.51 -3.31
N THR A 30 4.95 4.61 -3.42
CA THR A 30 4.91 5.40 -4.66
C THR A 30 5.86 6.60 -4.67
N GLY A 31 6.66 6.75 -3.62
CA GLY A 31 7.78 7.70 -3.54
C GLY A 31 7.39 9.17 -3.49
N ALA A 32 8.39 10.02 -3.67
CA ALA A 32 8.28 11.47 -3.64
C ALA A 32 9.04 12.09 -4.82
N VAL A 33 8.78 13.38 -5.10
CA VAL A 33 9.47 14.11 -6.19
C VAL A 33 10.89 14.51 -5.80
N ASN A 34 11.25 14.41 -4.51
CA ASN A 34 12.58 14.71 -3.99
C ASN A 34 13.35 13.44 -3.62
N GLU A 35 14.67 13.55 -3.50
CA GLU A 35 15.57 12.44 -3.18
C GLU A 35 15.55 12.02 -1.70
N GLU A 36 14.96 12.85 -0.85
CA GLU A 36 14.87 12.60 0.58
C GLU A 36 13.59 11.84 0.98
N TYR A 37 12.73 11.53 0.01
CA TYR A 37 11.42 10.88 0.19
C TYR A 37 10.51 11.63 1.18
N LYS A 38 10.68 12.96 1.26
CA LYS A 38 9.87 13.80 2.15
C LYS A 38 8.61 14.30 1.44
N TYR A 39 7.57 14.48 2.25
CA TYR A 39 6.39 15.14 1.77
C TYR A 39 6.67 16.58 1.36
N GLU A 40 6.19 16.96 0.20
CA GLU A 40 6.03 18.31 -0.27
C GLU A 40 4.79 18.41 -1.18
N PRO A 41 4.14 19.58 -1.32
CA PRO A 41 2.92 19.72 -2.11
C PRO A 41 3.07 19.25 -3.57
N ALA A 42 4.28 19.33 -4.13
CA ALA A 42 4.57 18.86 -5.47
C ALA A 42 4.41 17.32 -5.64
N ASN A 43 4.47 16.53 -4.56
CA ASN A 43 4.16 15.09 -4.61
C ASN A 43 2.75 14.85 -5.14
N HIS A 44 1.82 15.75 -4.84
CA HIS A 44 0.42 15.63 -5.23
C HIS A 44 0.10 16.26 -6.60
N SER A 45 1.11 16.71 -7.36
CA SER A 45 0.89 17.28 -8.69
C SER A 45 0.54 16.22 -9.73
N GLU A 46 -0.06 16.65 -10.85
CA GLU A 46 -0.36 15.77 -11.98
C GLU A 46 0.92 15.35 -12.71
N GLU A 47 1.91 16.23 -12.77
CA GLU A 47 3.21 15.96 -13.37
C GLU A 47 3.95 14.84 -12.62
N ALA A 48 3.87 14.84 -11.28
CA ALA A 48 4.45 13.78 -10.46
C ALA A 48 3.76 12.44 -10.72
N LEU A 49 2.41 12.42 -10.80
CA LEU A 49 1.67 11.20 -11.10
C LEU A 49 2.01 10.66 -12.49
N GLN A 50 2.02 11.51 -13.51
CA GLN A 50 2.38 11.07 -14.86
C GLN A 50 3.80 10.53 -14.93
N CYS A 51 4.75 11.20 -14.29
CA CYS A 51 6.13 10.73 -14.18
C CYS A 51 6.22 9.36 -13.49
N PHE A 52 5.44 9.14 -12.43
CA PHE A 52 5.37 7.85 -11.75
C PHE A 52 4.82 6.76 -12.67
N ILE A 53 3.70 6.99 -13.35
CA ILE A 53 3.07 6.05 -14.31
C ILE A 53 4.05 5.67 -15.42
N ASP A 54 4.72 6.66 -16.02
CA ASP A 54 5.65 6.43 -17.13
C ASP A 54 6.85 5.56 -16.72
N ASN A 55 7.35 5.72 -15.49
CA ASN A 55 8.44 4.91 -14.95
C ASN A 55 7.97 3.54 -14.44
N LEU A 56 6.73 3.41 -13.96
CA LEU A 56 6.16 2.14 -13.50
C LEU A 56 5.83 1.20 -14.68
N ARG A 57 5.36 1.74 -15.79
CA ARG A 57 4.95 0.97 -16.98
C ARG A 57 6.01 -0.04 -17.47
N PRO A 58 7.30 0.32 -17.67
CA PRO A 58 8.31 -0.65 -18.07
C PRO A 58 8.62 -1.70 -16.99
N ILE A 59 8.42 -1.38 -15.71
CA ILE A 59 8.59 -2.32 -14.60
C ILE A 59 7.49 -3.38 -14.64
N VAL A 60 6.22 -2.96 -14.76
CA VAL A 60 5.07 -3.87 -14.85
C VAL A 60 5.16 -4.75 -16.10
N LYS A 61 5.48 -4.15 -17.25
CA LYS A 61 5.69 -4.92 -18.50
C LYS A 61 6.79 -5.98 -18.37
N TYR A 62 7.81 -5.71 -17.57
CA TYR A 62 8.83 -6.70 -17.27
C TYR A 62 8.31 -7.79 -16.33
N ALA A 63 7.53 -7.44 -15.32
CA ALA A 63 6.92 -8.38 -14.38
C ALA A 63 5.97 -9.38 -15.06
N GLU A 64 5.24 -8.95 -16.09
CA GLU A 64 4.40 -9.84 -16.92
C GLU A 64 5.17 -11.02 -17.50
N GLN A 65 6.44 -10.84 -17.87
CA GLN A 65 7.29 -11.89 -18.44
C GLN A 65 7.66 -12.98 -17.43
N PHE A 66 7.58 -12.66 -16.14
CA PHE A 66 7.96 -13.55 -15.04
C PHE A 66 6.76 -14.02 -14.20
N GLY A 67 5.54 -13.58 -14.54
CA GLY A 67 4.35 -13.89 -13.77
C GLY A 67 4.39 -13.34 -12.34
N VAL A 68 5.16 -12.27 -12.11
CA VAL A 68 5.27 -11.59 -10.81
C VAL A 68 4.33 -10.39 -10.80
N ILE A 69 3.64 -10.19 -9.69
CA ILE A 69 2.82 -9.00 -9.44
C ILE A 69 3.71 -7.88 -8.90
N VAL A 70 3.59 -6.68 -9.46
CA VAL A 70 4.07 -5.46 -8.85
C VAL A 70 2.89 -4.84 -8.10
N ALA A 71 3.00 -4.71 -6.79
CA ALA A 71 1.94 -4.14 -5.97
C ALA A 71 2.38 -2.76 -5.45
N ILE A 72 1.63 -1.71 -5.82
CA ILE A 72 1.88 -0.35 -5.32
C ILE A 72 1.08 -0.12 -4.03
N GLU A 73 1.69 0.58 -3.10
CA GLU A 73 1.09 0.98 -1.84
C GLU A 73 0.82 2.48 -1.84
N PRO A 74 -0.46 2.91 -1.87
CA PRO A 74 -0.83 4.31 -1.73
C PRO A 74 -0.50 4.82 -0.32
N VAL A 75 0.19 5.96 -0.25
CA VAL A 75 0.59 6.61 1.01
C VAL A 75 0.27 8.10 0.92
N TRP A 76 -0.43 8.66 1.89
CA TRP A 76 -0.90 10.05 1.87
C TRP A 76 0.22 11.07 1.56
N LYS A 77 1.43 10.82 2.03
CA LYS A 77 2.59 11.71 1.81
C LYS A 77 3.29 11.53 0.47
N HIS A 78 2.91 10.53 -0.30
CA HIS A 78 3.58 10.14 -1.55
C HIS A 78 2.84 10.63 -2.80
N ILE A 79 3.34 10.23 -3.98
CA ILE A 79 2.78 10.62 -5.28
C ILE A 79 1.38 10.03 -5.47
N VAL A 80 1.16 8.76 -5.14
CA VAL A 80 -0.17 8.14 -5.12
C VAL A 80 -0.69 8.18 -3.68
N TYR A 81 -1.39 9.26 -3.35
CA TYR A 81 -1.75 9.58 -1.97
C TYR A 81 -3.19 9.20 -1.58
N ASN A 82 -4.01 8.77 -2.53
CA ASN A 82 -5.39 8.41 -2.26
C ASN A 82 -5.90 7.31 -3.21
N PRO A 83 -7.06 6.69 -2.91
CA PRO A 83 -7.62 5.62 -3.73
C PRO A 83 -7.92 6.01 -5.18
N ALA A 84 -8.41 7.22 -5.43
CA ALA A 84 -8.73 7.68 -6.78
C ALA A 84 -7.48 7.76 -7.68
N ARG A 85 -6.35 8.25 -7.15
CA ARG A 85 -5.08 8.26 -7.90
C ARG A 85 -4.55 6.84 -8.13
N ALA A 86 -4.69 5.95 -7.15
CA ALA A 86 -4.30 4.55 -7.31
C ALA A 86 -5.13 3.87 -8.41
N ARG A 87 -6.45 4.09 -8.43
CA ARG A 87 -7.33 3.58 -9.50
C ARG A 87 -6.88 4.08 -10.87
N ARG A 88 -6.56 5.38 -10.99
CA ARG A 88 -6.05 5.94 -12.25
C ARG A 88 -4.75 5.27 -12.70
N VAL A 89 -3.80 4.99 -11.81
CA VAL A 89 -2.55 4.28 -12.16
C VAL A 89 -2.85 2.89 -12.70
N LEU A 90 -3.76 2.16 -12.05
CA LEU A 90 -4.20 0.84 -12.50
C LEU A 90 -4.84 0.91 -13.89
N ASP A 91 -5.75 1.85 -14.12
CA ASP A 91 -6.46 2.01 -15.39
C ASP A 91 -5.53 2.41 -16.55
N GLU A 92 -4.60 3.34 -16.31
CA GLU A 92 -3.66 3.80 -17.34
C GLU A 92 -2.61 2.76 -17.72
N ILE A 93 -2.17 1.92 -16.78
CA ILE A 93 -1.22 0.84 -17.07
C ILE A 93 -1.95 -0.38 -17.60
N ASN A 94 -3.14 -0.68 -17.08
CA ASN A 94 -4.06 -1.74 -17.50
C ASN A 94 -3.36 -3.10 -17.63
N SER A 95 -2.77 -3.60 -16.55
CA SER A 95 -2.08 -4.88 -16.49
C SER A 95 -2.53 -5.70 -15.29
N PRO A 96 -2.81 -7.00 -15.43
CA PRO A 96 -3.12 -7.87 -14.30
C PRO A 96 -1.93 -8.07 -13.35
N ASN A 97 -0.72 -7.74 -13.79
CA ASN A 97 0.50 -7.80 -12.99
C ASN A 97 0.77 -6.50 -12.22
N LEU A 98 -0.14 -5.51 -12.27
CA LEU A 98 -0.13 -4.35 -11.39
C LEU A 98 -1.31 -4.45 -10.42
N GLN A 99 -1.02 -4.49 -9.13
CA GLN A 99 -2.02 -4.61 -8.08
C GLN A 99 -1.71 -3.65 -6.92
N ILE A 100 -2.47 -3.75 -5.84
CA ILE A 100 -2.42 -2.85 -4.68
C ILE A 100 -1.98 -3.60 -3.43
N ILE A 101 -1.12 -2.97 -2.64
CA ILE A 101 -1.02 -3.22 -1.21
C ILE A 101 -1.96 -2.23 -0.53
N LEU A 102 -2.97 -2.72 0.16
CA LEU A 102 -3.88 -1.89 0.93
C LEU A 102 -3.39 -1.78 2.37
N ASP A 103 -2.88 -0.61 2.71
CA ASP A 103 -2.60 -0.22 4.09
C ASP A 103 -3.56 0.92 4.47
N PRO A 104 -4.57 0.65 5.30
CA PRO A 104 -5.53 1.67 5.71
C PRO A 104 -4.89 2.87 6.41
N VAL A 105 -3.86 2.66 7.24
CA VAL A 105 -3.21 3.74 7.98
C VAL A 105 -2.39 4.65 7.07
N ASN A 106 -1.77 4.09 6.04
CA ASN A 106 -0.98 4.86 5.07
C ASN A 106 -1.83 5.83 4.22
N LEU A 107 -3.14 5.62 4.14
CA LEU A 107 -4.08 6.56 3.51
C LEU A 107 -4.41 7.76 4.40
N LEU A 108 -3.99 7.72 5.67
CA LEU A 108 -4.33 8.72 6.67
C LEU A 108 -3.17 9.69 6.95
N ASP A 109 -3.55 10.89 7.38
CA ASP A 109 -2.68 11.87 8.03
C ASP A 109 -3.45 12.61 9.11
N TYR A 110 -2.78 13.46 9.86
CA TYR A 110 -3.40 14.23 10.95
C TYR A 110 -4.59 15.09 10.51
N CYS A 111 -4.64 15.47 9.23
CA CYS A 111 -5.73 16.26 8.69
C CYS A 111 -7.01 15.46 8.38
N ASN A 112 -6.93 14.13 8.19
CA ASN A 112 -8.05 13.32 7.72
C ASN A 112 -8.34 12.05 8.55
N TYR A 113 -7.54 11.70 9.56
CA TYR A 113 -7.68 10.43 10.30
C TYR A 113 -9.04 10.22 10.98
N LYS A 114 -9.78 11.30 11.23
CA LYS A 114 -11.13 11.20 11.82
C LYS A 114 -12.15 10.63 10.84
N ASP A 115 -11.87 10.72 9.54
CA ASP A 115 -12.71 10.19 8.46
C ASP A 115 -12.22 8.81 8.01
N GLN A 116 -11.43 8.11 8.83
CA GLN A 116 -10.76 6.85 8.48
C GLN A 116 -11.70 5.80 7.89
N VAL A 117 -12.91 5.62 8.45
CA VAL A 117 -13.87 4.63 7.94
C VAL A 117 -14.26 4.94 6.51
N ALA A 118 -14.64 6.19 6.21
CA ALA A 118 -15.03 6.61 4.87
C ALA A 118 -13.89 6.46 3.85
N ILE A 119 -12.64 6.79 4.27
CA ILE A 119 -11.45 6.66 3.41
C ILE A 119 -11.15 5.18 3.11
N VAL A 120 -11.28 4.31 4.10
CA VAL A 120 -11.05 2.86 3.91
C VAL A 120 -12.15 2.24 3.06
N ASP A 121 -13.41 2.63 3.27
CA ASP A 121 -14.53 2.18 2.44
C ASP A 121 -14.34 2.62 0.98
N GLU A 122 -13.98 3.88 0.72
CA GLU A 122 -13.63 4.36 -0.63
C GLU A 122 -12.50 3.53 -1.26
N ALA A 123 -11.45 3.23 -0.49
CA ALA A 123 -10.34 2.42 -0.97
C ALA A 123 -10.78 1.01 -1.35
N ILE A 124 -11.62 0.38 -0.53
CA ILE A 124 -12.17 -0.96 -0.79
C ILE A 124 -13.09 -0.95 -2.03
N ASP A 125 -13.91 0.09 -2.19
CA ASP A 125 -14.83 0.21 -3.33
C ASP A 125 -14.08 0.40 -4.64
N LEU A 126 -13.05 1.25 -4.66
CA LEU A 126 -12.30 1.57 -5.88
C LEU A 126 -11.23 0.53 -6.22
N LEU A 127 -10.61 -0.10 -5.23
CA LEU A 127 -9.38 -0.88 -5.41
C LEU A 127 -9.54 -2.36 -5.00
N GLY A 128 -10.61 -2.73 -4.32
CA GLY A 128 -10.74 -4.03 -3.65
C GLY A 128 -10.47 -5.23 -4.55
N GLU A 129 -10.89 -5.20 -5.81
CA GLU A 129 -10.63 -6.30 -6.76
C GLU A 129 -9.14 -6.46 -7.08
N ASP A 130 -8.39 -5.35 -7.06
CA ASP A 130 -6.97 -5.30 -7.39
C ASP A 130 -6.04 -5.41 -6.16
N VAL A 131 -6.60 -5.60 -4.94
CA VAL A 131 -5.78 -5.78 -3.73
C VAL A 131 -5.13 -7.16 -3.72
N ALA A 132 -3.78 -7.19 -3.73
CA ALA A 132 -2.96 -8.40 -3.65
C ALA A 132 -2.55 -8.76 -2.21
N MET A 133 -2.42 -7.75 -1.35
CA MET A 133 -1.97 -7.88 0.03
C MET A 133 -2.55 -6.77 0.89
N VAL A 134 -2.73 -7.05 2.17
CA VAL A 134 -3.14 -6.05 3.16
C VAL A 134 -2.01 -5.84 4.17
N HIS A 135 -1.69 -4.59 4.48
CA HIS A 135 -0.88 -4.24 5.62
C HIS A 135 -1.77 -3.76 6.75
N LEU A 136 -1.54 -4.26 7.95
CA LEU A 136 -2.30 -3.91 9.14
C LEU A 136 -1.37 -3.35 10.19
N LYS A 137 -1.60 -2.11 10.56
CA LYS A 137 -0.97 -1.40 11.66
C LYS A 137 -1.98 -0.48 12.34
N ASP A 138 -1.56 0.25 13.30
CA ASP A 138 -2.36 1.21 14.05
C ASP A 138 -1.67 2.58 14.09
N PHE A 139 -2.34 3.58 14.62
CA PHE A 139 -1.76 4.90 14.75
C PHE A 139 -2.21 5.61 16.05
N ILE A 140 -1.36 6.48 16.54
CA ILE A 140 -1.64 7.40 17.64
C ILE A 140 -1.49 8.82 17.11
N PRO A 141 -2.55 9.68 17.19
CA PRO A 141 -2.42 11.09 16.88
C PRO A 141 -1.62 11.80 17.98
N GLU A 142 -0.48 12.37 17.63
CA GLU A 142 0.46 12.99 18.56
C GLU A 142 1.18 14.16 17.88
N ASP A 143 1.20 15.32 18.52
CA ASP A 143 1.92 16.53 18.06
C ASP A 143 1.69 16.91 16.57
N GLY A 144 0.42 16.81 16.12
CA GLY A 144 0.05 17.16 14.74
C GLY A 144 0.48 16.15 13.68
N LYS A 145 0.81 14.92 14.09
CA LYS A 145 1.18 13.80 13.21
C LYS A 145 0.50 12.51 13.64
N LEU A 146 0.50 11.54 12.77
CA LEU A 146 0.16 10.17 13.12
C LEU A 146 1.46 9.40 13.35
N ARG A 147 1.61 8.82 14.53
CA ARG A 147 2.69 7.90 14.85
C ARG A 147 2.18 6.47 14.69
N SER A 148 2.79 5.72 13.78
CA SER A 148 2.47 4.32 13.56
C SER A 148 2.84 3.46 14.77
N VAL A 149 2.00 2.47 15.06
CA VAL A 149 2.18 1.46 16.12
C VAL A 149 1.57 0.14 15.68
N GLY A 150 1.88 -0.94 16.37
CA GLY A 150 1.25 -2.25 16.13
C GLY A 150 -0.25 -2.22 16.42
N CYS A 151 -0.99 -3.11 15.75
CA CYS A 151 -2.45 -3.20 15.85
C CYS A 151 -2.94 -3.34 17.30
N GLY A 152 -4.01 -2.60 17.63
CA GLY A 152 -4.62 -2.58 18.95
C GLY A 152 -3.92 -1.68 19.98
N LEU A 153 -2.90 -0.93 19.55
CA LEU A 153 -2.18 0.01 20.40
C LEU A 153 -2.54 1.48 20.10
N GLY A 154 -3.45 1.73 19.18
CA GLY A 154 -3.83 3.07 18.73
C GLY A 154 -5.34 3.24 18.54
N GLN A 155 -5.74 3.95 17.48
CA GLN A 155 -7.11 4.39 17.21
C GLN A 155 -7.67 3.92 15.86
N MET A 156 -7.04 2.94 15.21
CA MET A 156 -7.53 2.42 13.93
C MET A 156 -8.83 1.64 14.10
N ASP A 157 -9.83 1.93 13.26
CA ASP A 157 -11.02 1.11 13.10
C ASP A 157 -10.78 0.05 12.02
N TYR A 158 -10.72 -1.21 12.43
CA TYR A 158 -10.45 -2.34 11.53
C TYR A 158 -11.69 -2.93 10.88
N THR A 159 -12.89 -2.47 11.22
CA THR A 159 -14.15 -3.12 10.83
C THR A 159 -14.26 -3.29 9.31
N SER A 160 -14.07 -2.22 8.54
CA SER A 160 -14.19 -2.27 7.08
C SER A 160 -13.16 -3.18 6.43
N VAL A 161 -11.88 -3.05 6.81
CA VAL A 161 -10.80 -3.83 6.18
C VAL A 161 -10.89 -5.32 6.53
N LEU A 162 -11.23 -5.67 7.77
CA LEU A 162 -11.36 -7.07 8.17
C LEU A 162 -12.61 -7.72 7.54
N LYS A 163 -13.71 -6.97 7.43
CA LYS A 163 -14.90 -7.42 6.71
C LYS A 163 -14.61 -7.65 5.23
N PHE A 164 -13.91 -6.71 4.57
CA PHE A 164 -13.43 -6.88 3.20
C PHE A 164 -12.61 -8.16 3.04
N MET A 165 -11.62 -8.38 3.92
CA MET A 165 -10.81 -9.59 3.90
C MET A 165 -11.67 -10.85 4.04
N LYS A 166 -12.60 -10.87 5.03
CA LYS A 166 -13.43 -12.04 5.31
C LYS A 166 -14.42 -12.39 4.20
N GLU A 167 -15.07 -11.38 3.63
CA GLU A 167 -16.17 -11.57 2.69
C GLU A 167 -15.75 -11.61 1.22
N ARG A 168 -14.74 -10.79 0.84
CA ARG A 168 -14.34 -10.62 -0.57
C ARG A 168 -12.99 -11.25 -0.90
N LYS A 169 -12.07 -11.36 0.06
CA LYS A 169 -10.71 -11.86 -0.16
C LYS A 169 -10.28 -12.87 0.94
N PRO A 170 -11.02 -13.98 1.15
CA PRO A 170 -10.81 -14.86 2.32
C PRO A 170 -9.43 -15.56 2.37
N PHE A 171 -8.67 -15.52 1.30
CA PHE A 171 -7.33 -16.11 1.22
C PHE A 171 -6.22 -15.06 1.06
N ILE A 172 -6.54 -13.78 1.23
CA ILE A 172 -5.55 -12.72 1.11
C ILE A 172 -4.53 -12.79 2.25
N HIS A 173 -3.28 -12.52 1.93
CA HIS A 173 -2.25 -12.37 2.95
C HIS A 173 -2.32 -11.00 3.61
N ALA A 174 -2.15 -10.97 4.93
CA ALA A 174 -1.99 -9.73 5.67
C ALA A 174 -0.66 -9.74 6.44
N THR A 175 0.05 -8.62 6.40
CA THR A 175 1.25 -8.37 7.18
C THR A 175 0.90 -7.48 8.37
N LEU A 176 1.36 -7.86 9.57
CA LEU A 176 1.25 -7.02 10.75
C LEU A 176 2.49 -6.14 10.83
N GLU A 177 2.32 -4.85 10.59
CA GLU A 177 3.40 -3.87 10.63
C GLU A 177 3.56 -3.23 12.01
N ASP A 178 4.70 -2.56 12.22
CA ASP A 178 5.06 -1.90 13.49
C ASP A 178 4.95 -2.80 14.73
N THR A 179 5.12 -4.11 14.52
CA THR A 179 5.20 -5.10 15.60
C THR A 179 6.65 -5.36 16.01
N THR A 180 6.83 -5.74 17.26
CA THR A 180 8.13 -6.15 17.80
C THR A 180 8.09 -7.61 18.25
N PRO A 181 9.24 -8.27 18.46
CA PRO A 181 9.26 -9.62 19.03
C PRO A 181 8.48 -9.74 20.35
N GLU A 182 8.42 -8.66 21.14
CA GLU A 182 7.78 -8.64 22.46
C GLU A 182 6.25 -8.54 22.38
N ASN A 183 5.69 -7.89 21.33
CA ASN A 183 4.25 -7.66 21.21
C ASN A 183 3.57 -8.43 20.08
N ASN A 184 4.29 -9.13 19.21
CA ASN A 184 3.75 -9.77 17.99
C ASN A 184 2.59 -10.75 18.29
N VAL A 185 2.69 -11.52 19.35
CA VAL A 185 1.63 -12.48 19.76
C VAL A 185 0.38 -11.72 20.22
N GLN A 186 0.54 -10.65 20.98
CA GLN A 186 -0.57 -9.80 21.42
C GLN A 186 -1.27 -9.14 20.22
N VAL A 187 -0.51 -8.54 19.33
CA VAL A 187 -1.02 -7.87 18.11
C VAL A 187 -1.77 -8.86 17.21
N LYS A 188 -1.19 -10.04 16.98
CA LYS A 188 -1.85 -11.11 16.24
C LYS A 188 -3.17 -11.53 16.87
N ASN A 189 -3.17 -11.79 18.18
CA ASN A 189 -4.37 -12.25 18.89
C ASN A 189 -5.46 -11.18 18.89
N PHE A 190 -5.10 -9.90 18.97
CA PHE A 190 -6.04 -8.79 18.85
C PHE A 190 -6.75 -8.80 17.50
N ILE A 191 -6.02 -8.81 16.39
CA ILE A 191 -6.60 -8.83 15.05
C ILE A 191 -7.41 -10.11 14.80
N GLN A 192 -6.91 -11.28 15.24
CA GLN A 192 -7.62 -12.54 15.09
C GLN A 192 -8.94 -12.51 15.87
N GLY A 193 -8.95 -11.96 17.08
CA GLY A 193 -10.17 -11.83 17.87
C GLY A 193 -11.22 -10.92 17.22
N LEU A 194 -10.80 -9.83 16.59
CA LEU A 194 -11.72 -8.99 15.81
C LEU A 194 -12.27 -9.74 14.59
N TYR A 195 -11.40 -10.41 13.83
CA TYR A 195 -11.78 -11.15 12.64
C TYR A 195 -12.75 -12.30 12.92
N ASP A 196 -12.57 -13.02 14.01
CA ASP A 196 -13.42 -14.15 14.40
C ASP A 196 -14.80 -13.69 14.83
N ASN A 197 -14.95 -12.47 15.36
CA ASN A 197 -16.21 -11.90 15.83
C ASN A 197 -17.00 -11.11 14.75
N LEU A 198 -16.47 -10.98 13.54
CA LEU A 198 -17.22 -10.48 12.38
C LEU A 198 -18.13 -11.60 11.81
#